data_d8c179ca9d2a7709762795e4beb03668
#
_entry.id   d8c179ca9d2a7709762795e4beb03668
#
_cell.length_a   1.000
_cell.length_b   1.000
_cell.length_c   1.000
_cell.angle_alpha   90.00
_cell.angle_beta   90.00
_cell.angle_gamma   90.00
#
_symmetry.space_group_name_H-M   'P 1'
#
loop_
_entity.id
_entity.type
_entity.pdbx_description
1 polymer ?
#
loop_
_entity_poly.entity_id
_entity_poly.type
_entity_poly.pdbx_seq_one_letter_code
_entity_poly.pdbx_strand_id
1 'polypeptide(L)'
;MRGFELYDAATVKEAVDLLGKYSGRAVKVVGGGSDIVGGVMKDWVQGKGMPLPEVLIDITTIKDMVGIKTDGGGTTIGAATTLTDVIDNKDLATKIPVLTNAALSVASPLIRNFGTLGGNINQRPRCWFFRGEDFNCYKKGGDFCYAVTGDNRYHAIIGGELCYIVHPSDTATALLALNASAKIAGGGGERTISFDEYFTGPRVDVLRENVLKPNEFMTHVTIPNPASGTKFGWTKLKDRQVYDFALVSVAAVFTVSGGNWQDGRITVGGVSPVPYRAKVVEDFLKGKDIKATAKAAAAQIRTVARPMSLNSYKVDVAAGLIERTLLDAVG
;
A
#
# COMPACT_ATOMS: atom_id res chain seq x y z
N MET A 1 -14.39 -22.44 -1.08
CA MET A 1 -13.58 -22.06 0.10
C MET A 1 -13.52 -23.26 1.03
N ARG A 2 -12.33 -23.66 1.51
CA ARG A 2 -12.18 -24.69 2.55
C ARG A 2 -12.62 -24.14 3.92
N GLY A 3 -13.05 -25.03 4.83
CA GLY A 3 -13.29 -24.67 6.23
C GLY A 3 -12.01 -24.19 6.90
N PHE A 4 -12.14 -23.28 7.83
CA PHE A 4 -11.05 -22.74 8.65
C PHE A 4 -11.54 -22.52 10.08
N GLU A 5 -10.60 -22.45 11.01
CA GLU A 5 -10.87 -22.05 12.39
C GLU A 5 -10.73 -20.54 12.54
N LEU A 6 -11.63 -19.87 13.26
CA LEU A 6 -11.58 -18.44 13.56
C LEU A 6 -11.44 -18.23 15.07
N TYR A 7 -10.50 -17.40 15.46
CA TYR A 7 -10.27 -16.99 16.85
C TYR A 7 -10.32 -15.47 16.95
N ASP A 8 -11.08 -14.96 17.88
CA ASP A 8 -11.09 -13.53 18.21
C ASP A 8 -10.05 -13.26 19.28
N ALA A 9 -9.15 -12.29 19.04
CA ALA A 9 -8.16 -11.86 20.01
C ALA A 9 -8.59 -10.56 20.67
N ALA A 10 -8.65 -10.52 22.01
CA ALA A 10 -9.01 -9.32 22.76
C ALA A 10 -7.82 -8.37 23.00
N THR A 11 -6.58 -8.88 22.88
CA THR A 11 -5.35 -8.11 23.10
C THR A 11 -4.27 -8.46 22.07
N VAL A 12 -3.31 -7.54 21.87
CA VAL A 12 -2.11 -7.78 21.02
C VAL A 12 -1.37 -9.02 21.51
N LYS A 13 -1.21 -9.17 22.83
CA LYS A 13 -0.53 -10.33 23.42
C LYS A 13 -1.24 -11.64 23.06
N GLU A 14 -2.55 -11.69 23.19
CA GLU A 14 -3.34 -12.89 22.85
C GLU A 14 -3.21 -13.24 21.35
N ALA A 15 -3.25 -12.25 20.47
CA ALA A 15 -3.02 -12.48 19.03
C ALA A 15 -1.63 -13.07 18.76
N VAL A 16 -0.59 -12.57 19.44
CA VAL A 16 0.79 -13.12 19.37
C VAL A 16 0.84 -14.54 19.89
N ASP A 17 0.21 -14.83 21.04
CA ASP A 17 0.17 -16.17 21.63
C ASP A 17 -0.55 -17.18 20.72
N LEU A 18 -1.65 -16.78 20.09
CA LEU A 18 -2.38 -17.59 19.10
C LEU A 18 -1.55 -17.86 17.85
N LEU A 19 -0.83 -16.85 17.32
CA LEU A 19 0.11 -17.05 16.20
C LEU A 19 1.22 -18.05 16.55
N GLY A 20 1.75 -17.99 17.76
CA GLY A 20 2.73 -18.95 18.27
C GLY A 20 2.16 -20.35 18.41
N LYS A 21 0.96 -20.47 19.01
CA LYS A 21 0.25 -21.75 19.22
C LYS A 21 0.00 -22.50 17.90
N TYR A 22 -0.37 -21.78 16.86
CA TYR A 22 -0.70 -22.36 15.55
C TYR A 22 0.43 -22.26 14.51
N SER A 23 1.68 -21.97 14.93
CA SER A 23 2.82 -21.77 14.02
C SER A 23 3.15 -22.94 13.11
N GLY A 24 2.72 -24.15 13.46
CA GLY A 24 2.85 -25.36 12.61
C GLY A 24 1.78 -25.50 11.53
N ARG A 25 0.82 -24.58 11.45
CA ARG A 25 -0.30 -24.57 10.51
C ARG A 25 -0.26 -23.29 9.66
N ALA A 26 -1.07 -23.26 8.60
CA ALA A 26 -1.25 -22.05 7.81
C ALA A 26 -2.15 -21.04 8.57
N VAL A 27 -1.54 -20.26 9.48
CA VAL A 27 -2.24 -19.26 10.30
C VAL A 27 -2.04 -17.87 9.71
N LYS A 28 -3.10 -17.02 9.76
CA LYS A 28 -3.08 -15.63 9.35
C LYS A 28 -3.89 -14.76 10.30
N VAL A 29 -3.39 -13.52 10.48
CA VAL A 29 -4.17 -12.45 11.13
C VAL A 29 -5.15 -11.87 10.11
N VAL A 30 -6.36 -11.56 10.55
CA VAL A 30 -7.41 -10.95 9.74
C VAL A 30 -7.92 -9.66 10.40
N GLY A 31 -8.02 -8.59 9.60
CA GLY A 31 -8.80 -7.40 9.93
C GLY A 31 -10.22 -7.56 9.37
N GLY A 32 -10.74 -6.58 8.63
CA GLY A 32 -12.09 -6.64 8.04
C GLY A 32 -12.34 -7.75 7.00
N GLY A 33 -11.37 -8.64 6.72
CA GLY A 33 -11.55 -9.85 5.92
C GLY A 33 -11.75 -9.65 4.42
N SER A 34 -11.90 -8.42 3.94
CA SER A 34 -12.26 -8.13 2.54
C SER A 34 -11.22 -8.59 1.50
N ASP A 35 -9.95 -8.75 1.89
CA ASP A 35 -8.92 -9.33 1.02
C ASP A 35 -8.68 -10.81 1.29
N ILE A 36 -8.47 -11.21 2.55
CA ILE A 36 -8.09 -12.59 2.86
C ILE A 36 -9.26 -13.56 2.64
N VAL A 37 -10.43 -13.28 3.20
CA VAL A 37 -11.63 -14.12 3.07
C VAL A 37 -12.32 -13.85 1.73
N GLY A 38 -12.57 -12.59 1.40
CA GLY A 38 -13.27 -12.17 0.19
C GLY A 38 -12.46 -12.32 -1.12
N GLY A 39 -11.16 -12.58 -1.02
CA GLY A 39 -10.25 -12.69 -2.16
C GLY A 39 -9.36 -13.94 -2.08
N VAL A 40 -8.28 -13.91 -1.28
CA VAL A 40 -7.27 -14.99 -1.29
C VAL A 40 -7.86 -16.37 -1.09
N MET A 41 -8.74 -16.54 -0.11
CA MET A 41 -9.37 -17.85 0.17
C MET A 41 -10.50 -18.18 -0.79
N LYS A 42 -11.25 -17.16 -1.27
CA LYS A 42 -12.30 -17.32 -2.26
C LYS A 42 -11.73 -17.72 -3.62
N ASP A 43 -10.64 -17.08 -4.03
CA ASP A 43 -9.99 -17.29 -5.33
C ASP A 43 -9.03 -18.50 -5.29
N TRP A 44 -8.97 -19.24 -4.18
CA TRP A 44 -8.09 -20.40 -4.01
C TRP A 44 -6.61 -20.09 -4.28
N VAL A 45 -6.17 -18.90 -3.86
CA VAL A 45 -4.78 -18.46 -4.08
C VAL A 45 -3.85 -19.27 -3.19
N GLN A 46 -3.31 -20.33 -3.75
CA GLN A 46 -2.42 -21.27 -3.06
C GLN A 46 -1.29 -21.75 -3.97
N GLY A 47 -0.25 -22.29 -3.37
CA GLY A 47 0.89 -22.87 -4.06
C GLY A 47 1.89 -23.44 -3.06
N LYS A 48 2.99 -24.05 -3.56
CA LYS A 48 4.02 -24.67 -2.73
C LYS A 48 4.59 -23.72 -1.66
N GLY A 49 4.74 -22.43 -1.99
CA GLY A 49 5.23 -21.40 -1.07
C GLY A 49 4.12 -20.63 -0.33
N MET A 50 2.85 -20.97 -0.54
CA MET A 50 1.73 -20.20 -0.05
C MET A 50 0.49 -21.07 0.20
N PRO A 51 0.43 -21.80 1.33
CA PRO A 51 -0.73 -22.61 1.67
C PRO A 51 -1.95 -21.73 1.97
N LEU A 52 -3.15 -22.25 1.67
CA LEU A 52 -4.40 -21.60 2.11
C LEU A 52 -4.47 -21.55 3.64
N PRO A 53 -4.92 -20.44 4.22
CA PRO A 53 -5.09 -20.31 5.65
C PRO A 53 -6.07 -21.37 6.21
N GLU A 54 -5.64 -22.04 7.27
CA GLU A 54 -6.44 -23.00 8.05
C GLU A 54 -6.95 -22.39 9.36
N VAL A 55 -6.23 -21.39 9.86
CA VAL A 55 -6.53 -20.66 11.07
C VAL A 55 -6.48 -19.17 10.78
N LEU A 56 -7.53 -18.46 11.17
CA LEU A 56 -7.62 -17.00 11.13
C LEU A 56 -7.72 -16.45 12.56
N ILE A 57 -6.98 -15.38 12.84
CA ILE A 57 -7.02 -14.66 14.12
C ILE A 57 -7.57 -13.27 13.83
N ASP A 58 -8.80 -12.99 14.26
CA ASP A 58 -9.42 -11.67 14.13
C ASP A 58 -8.83 -10.72 15.17
N ILE A 59 -8.36 -9.57 14.68
CA ILE A 59 -7.76 -8.50 15.48
C ILE A 59 -8.62 -7.24 15.55
N THR A 60 -9.82 -7.27 14.97
CA THR A 60 -10.69 -6.09 14.92
C THR A 60 -11.29 -5.74 16.28
N THR A 61 -11.32 -6.70 17.19
CA THR A 61 -11.81 -6.53 18.56
C THR A 61 -10.75 -6.00 19.54
N ILE A 62 -9.48 -5.88 19.12
CA ILE A 62 -8.39 -5.35 19.96
C ILE A 62 -8.53 -3.84 20.06
N LYS A 63 -9.04 -3.35 21.19
CA LYS A 63 -9.33 -1.92 21.40
C LYS A 63 -8.13 -1.03 21.20
N ASP A 64 -6.94 -1.47 21.62
CA ASP A 64 -5.68 -0.72 21.47
C ASP A 64 -5.26 -0.52 20.01
N MET A 65 -5.80 -1.32 19.09
CA MET A 65 -5.52 -1.25 17.66
C MET A 65 -6.57 -0.47 16.86
N VAL A 66 -7.54 0.15 17.53
CA VAL A 66 -8.61 0.94 16.92
C VAL A 66 -8.48 2.40 17.33
N GLY A 67 -8.70 3.31 16.39
CA GLY A 67 -8.76 4.75 16.62
C GLY A 67 -7.54 5.52 16.14
N ILE A 68 -7.62 6.83 16.29
CA ILE A 68 -6.67 7.81 15.77
C ILE A 68 -6.30 8.76 16.90
N LYS A 69 -5.02 8.92 17.15
CA LYS A 69 -4.49 9.84 18.17
C LYS A 69 -3.46 10.77 17.54
N THR A 70 -3.63 12.07 17.76
CA THR A 70 -2.66 13.09 17.33
C THR A 70 -2.08 13.78 18.56
N ASP A 71 -0.77 13.87 18.64
CA ASP A 71 -0.04 14.53 19.72
C ASP A 71 1.19 15.29 19.17
N GLY A 72 2.07 15.75 20.06
CA GLY A 72 3.30 16.46 19.67
C GLY A 72 4.29 15.62 18.85
N GLY A 73 4.20 14.29 18.91
CA GLY A 73 5.05 13.36 18.15
C GLY A 73 4.53 13.02 16.76
N GLY A 74 3.26 13.31 16.48
CA GLY A 74 2.63 12.98 15.20
C GLY A 74 1.23 12.42 15.34
N THR A 75 0.77 11.71 14.31
CA THR A 75 -0.52 11.02 14.29
C THR A 75 -0.31 9.53 14.27
N THR A 76 -0.85 8.84 15.27
CA THR A 76 -0.84 7.37 15.36
C THR A 76 -2.24 6.83 15.07
N ILE A 77 -2.32 5.86 14.16
CA ILE A 77 -3.55 5.22 13.73
C ILE A 77 -3.42 3.72 14.01
N GLY A 78 -4.37 3.15 14.75
CA GLY A 78 -4.44 1.71 14.99
C GLY A 78 -4.70 0.95 13.69
N ALA A 79 -4.03 -0.17 13.49
CA ALA A 79 -4.13 -0.95 12.25
C ALA A 79 -5.51 -1.57 12.01
N ALA A 80 -6.31 -1.76 13.07
CA ALA A 80 -7.70 -2.22 13.01
C ALA A 80 -8.72 -1.09 12.79
N THR A 81 -8.30 0.18 12.71
CA THR A 81 -9.16 1.31 12.38
C THR A 81 -9.70 1.15 10.96
N THR A 82 -11.01 1.34 10.77
CA THR A 82 -11.62 1.20 9.45
C THR A 82 -11.22 2.34 8.52
N LEU A 83 -11.27 2.10 7.21
CA LEU A 83 -11.02 3.15 6.24
C LEU A 83 -12.07 4.28 6.32
N THR A 84 -13.31 3.95 6.69
CA THR A 84 -14.36 4.94 6.94
C THR A 84 -14.00 5.85 8.11
N ASP A 85 -13.50 5.31 9.23
CA ASP A 85 -13.07 6.12 10.38
C ASP A 85 -11.89 7.04 10.02
N VAL A 86 -10.98 6.58 9.16
CA VAL A 86 -9.87 7.41 8.64
C VAL A 86 -10.42 8.56 7.79
N ILE A 87 -11.40 8.31 6.94
CA ILE A 87 -12.02 9.31 6.06
C ILE A 87 -12.80 10.36 6.86
N ASP A 88 -13.57 9.92 7.84
CA ASP A 88 -14.50 10.75 8.61
C ASP A 88 -13.80 11.56 9.71
N ASN A 89 -12.51 11.28 9.96
CA ASN A 89 -11.74 12.00 10.96
C ASN A 89 -11.38 13.41 10.48
N LYS A 90 -12.02 14.43 11.07
CA LYS A 90 -11.89 15.85 10.67
C LYS A 90 -10.47 16.38 10.85
N ASP A 91 -9.76 15.94 11.89
CA ASP A 91 -8.38 16.36 12.15
C ASP A 91 -7.45 15.83 11.05
N LEU A 92 -7.59 14.58 10.66
CA LEU A 92 -6.84 14.02 9.53
C LEU A 92 -7.18 14.73 8.23
N ALA A 93 -8.47 14.96 7.95
CA ALA A 93 -8.90 15.64 6.72
C ALA A 93 -8.30 17.05 6.60
N THR A 94 -8.07 17.72 7.72
CA THR A 94 -7.47 19.06 7.76
C THR A 94 -5.94 19.04 7.73
N LYS A 95 -5.33 18.16 8.54
CA LYS A 95 -3.88 18.16 8.76
C LYS A 95 -3.10 17.29 7.76
N ILE A 96 -3.72 16.21 7.28
CA ILE A 96 -3.08 15.17 6.43
C ILE A 96 -4.06 14.75 5.30
N PRO A 97 -4.59 15.70 4.50
CA PRO A 97 -5.65 15.43 3.52
C PRO A 97 -5.27 14.37 2.47
N VAL A 98 -3.99 14.19 2.19
CA VAL A 98 -3.51 13.17 1.23
C VAL A 98 -3.88 11.75 1.67
N LEU A 99 -3.89 11.46 2.98
CA LEU A 99 -4.27 10.14 3.49
C LEU A 99 -5.78 9.91 3.41
N THR A 100 -6.58 10.90 3.80
CA THR A 100 -8.05 10.79 3.76
C THR A 100 -8.55 10.69 2.31
N ASN A 101 -7.96 11.44 1.39
CA ASN A 101 -8.27 11.36 -0.04
C ASN A 101 -7.86 10.00 -0.64
N ALA A 102 -6.70 9.48 -0.25
CA ALA A 102 -6.28 8.14 -0.65
C ALA A 102 -7.25 7.08 -0.13
N ALA A 103 -7.63 7.13 1.15
CA ALA A 103 -8.60 6.22 1.75
C ALA A 103 -9.99 6.31 1.08
N LEU A 104 -10.46 7.52 0.78
CA LEU A 104 -11.73 7.76 0.07
C LEU A 104 -11.75 7.14 -1.32
N SER A 105 -10.60 7.08 -1.99
CA SER A 105 -10.46 6.49 -3.33
C SER A 105 -10.42 4.96 -3.34
N VAL A 106 -10.35 4.32 -2.17
CA VAL A 106 -10.33 2.85 -2.02
C VAL A 106 -11.73 2.28 -2.19
N ALA A 107 -11.88 1.30 -3.06
CA ALA A 107 -13.04 0.41 -3.18
C ALA A 107 -14.41 1.13 -3.13
N SER A 108 -15.41 0.53 -2.47
CA SER A 108 -16.75 1.07 -2.25
C SER A 108 -16.98 1.43 -0.78
N PRO A 109 -18.01 2.25 -0.43
CA PRO A 109 -18.36 2.54 0.96
C PRO A 109 -18.53 1.29 1.81
N LEU A 110 -19.20 0.25 1.29
CA LEU A 110 -19.40 -1.00 2.01
C LEU A 110 -18.09 -1.69 2.38
N ILE A 111 -17.12 -1.71 1.46
CA ILE A 111 -15.80 -2.30 1.73
C ILE A 111 -15.03 -1.45 2.75
N ARG A 112 -15.12 -0.12 2.67
CA ARG A 112 -14.42 0.78 3.61
C ARG A 112 -14.96 0.72 5.04
N ASN A 113 -16.24 0.37 5.21
CA ASN A 113 -16.85 0.19 6.54
C ASN A 113 -16.29 -1.01 7.31
N PHE A 114 -15.73 -2.00 6.61
CA PHE A 114 -15.13 -3.20 7.21
C PHE A 114 -13.62 -3.27 7.00
N GLY A 115 -13.14 -2.79 5.86
CA GLY A 115 -11.72 -2.78 5.52
C GLY A 115 -10.94 -1.88 6.46
N THR A 116 -9.93 -2.46 7.13
CA THR A 116 -9.06 -1.73 8.06
C THR A 116 -7.84 -1.13 7.36
N LEU A 117 -7.24 -0.11 7.98
CA LEU A 117 -6.02 0.51 7.46
C LEU A 117 -4.88 -0.51 7.32
N GLY A 118 -4.62 -1.31 8.37
CA GLY A 118 -3.61 -2.36 8.33
C GLY A 118 -3.91 -3.43 7.28
N GLY A 119 -5.20 -3.85 7.15
CA GLY A 119 -5.62 -4.78 6.11
C GLY A 119 -5.44 -4.22 4.70
N ASN A 120 -5.71 -2.93 4.49
CA ASN A 120 -5.47 -2.27 3.20
C ASN A 120 -3.99 -2.22 2.84
N ILE A 121 -3.11 -1.87 3.78
CA ILE A 121 -1.66 -1.83 3.58
C ILE A 121 -1.10 -3.22 3.24
N ASN A 122 -1.61 -4.27 3.89
CA ASN A 122 -1.10 -5.64 3.78
C ASN A 122 -1.88 -6.53 2.80
N GLN A 123 -2.78 -5.95 2.00
CA GLN A 123 -3.55 -6.71 1.02
C GLN A 123 -2.65 -7.32 -0.06
N ARG A 124 -3.05 -8.51 -0.56
CA ARG A 124 -2.34 -9.24 -1.60
C ARG A 124 -2.62 -8.66 -2.99
N PRO A 125 -1.72 -8.87 -3.98
CA PRO A 125 -1.87 -8.35 -5.34
C PRO A 125 -3.14 -8.83 -6.06
N ARG A 126 -3.53 -8.08 -7.09
CA ARG A 126 -4.72 -8.35 -7.95
C ARG A 126 -4.34 -8.89 -9.32
N CYS A 127 -3.10 -9.33 -9.52
CA CYS A 127 -2.67 -10.01 -10.73
C CYS A 127 -3.57 -11.24 -10.98
N TRP A 128 -4.18 -11.33 -12.14
CA TRP A 128 -5.08 -12.45 -12.48
C TRP A 128 -4.37 -13.81 -12.54
N PHE A 129 -3.09 -13.86 -12.92
CA PHE A 129 -2.31 -15.09 -12.84
C PHE A 129 -2.04 -15.50 -11.38
N PHE A 130 -1.84 -14.54 -10.48
CA PHE A 130 -1.73 -14.82 -9.05
C PHE A 130 -3.07 -15.26 -8.45
N ARG A 131 -4.18 -14.65 -8.88
CA ARG A 131 -5.55 -14.96 -8.42
C ARG A 131 -6.16 -16.16 -9.14
N GLY A 132 -5.62 -16.57 -10.29
CA GLY A 132 -6.08 -17.74 -11.03
C GLY A 132 -5.53 -19.05 -10.44
N GLU A 133 -6.41 -20.03 -10.20
CA GLU A 133 -6.06 -21.33 -9.62
C GLU A 133 -5.10 -22.11 -10.53
N ASP A 134 -5.27 -22.01 -11.85
CA ASP A 134 -4.52 -22.80 -12.86
C ASP A 134 -3.07 -22.32 -13.07
N PHE A 135 -2.68 -21.20 -12.53
CA PHE A 135 -1.35 -20.61 -12.74
C PHE A 135 -0.43 -20.83 -11.55
N ASN A 136 0.55 -21.71 -11.69
CA ASN A 136 1.60 -21.89 -10.68
C ASN A 136 2.74 -20.87 -10.90
N CYS A 137 2.50 -19.60 -10.57
CA CYS A 137 3.46 -18.52 -10.80
C CYS A 137 4.51 -18.41 -9.67
N TYR A 138 5.62 -17.67 -9.92
CA TYR A 138 6.67 -17.40 -8.92
C TYR A 138 6.12 -17.00 -7.54
N LYS A 139 5.13 -16.11 -7.52
CA LYS A 139 4.54 -15.62 -6.27
C LYS A 139 3.74 -16.67 -5.49
N LYS A 140 3.45 -17.79 -6.09
CA LYS A 140 2.84 -18.97 -5.45
C LYS A 140 3.84 -20.10 -5.19
N GLY A 141 5.13 -19.88 -5.50
CA GLY A 141 6.19 -20.87 -5.34
C GLY A 141 6.47 -21.72 -6.58
N GLY A 142 5.94 -21.32 -7.74
CA GLY A 142 6.31 -21.85 -9.05
C GLY A 142 7.60 -21.24 -9.59
N ASP A 143 7.85 -21.41 -10.88
CA ASP A 143 9.11 -21.11 -11.56
C ASP A 143 8.97 -20.16 -12.77
N PHE A 144 7.80 -19.57 -12.97
CA PHE A 144 7.53 -18.69 -14.10
C PHE A 144 6.58 -17.53 -13.74
N CYS A 145 6.76 -16.35 -14.37
CA CYS A 145 5.83 -15.23 -14.30
C CYS A 145 5.00 -15.14 -15.59
N TYR A 146 3.75 -15.56 -15.55
CA TYR A 146 2.86 -15.61 -16.71
C TYR A 146 2.53 -14.23 -17.29
N ALA A 147 2.78 -13.13 -16.55
CA ALA A 147 2.63 -11.78 -17.08
C ALA A 147 3.66 -11.46 -18.18
N VAL A 148 4.79 -12.18 -18.25
CA VAL A 148 5.84 -11.93 -19.25
C VAL A 148 5.34 -12.20 -20.67
N THR A 149 4.56 -13.28 -20.85
CA THR A 149 4.04 -13.71 -22.14
C THR A 149 2.53 -13.50 -22.29
N GLY A 150 1.84 -13.25 -21.20
CA GLY A 150 0.38 -13.07 -21.16
C GLY A 150 -0.06 -11.60 -21.13
N ASP A 151 -1.32 -11.39 -20.76
CA ASP A 151 -1.88 -10.04 -20.62
C ASP A 151 -1.27 -9.31 -19.43
N ASN A 152 -0.49 -8.28 -19.71
CA ASN A 152 0.24 -7.51 -18.70
C ASN A 152 -0.18 -6.03 -18.62
N ARG A 153 -1.37 -5.68 -19.17
CA ARG A 153 -1.88 -4.29 -19.22
C ARG A 153 -1.83 -3.56 -17.87
N TYR A 154 -2.10 -4.24 -16.76
CA TYR A 154 -2.18 -3.65 -15.42
C TYR A 154 -0.93 -3.89 -14.56
N HIS A 155 0.09 -4.52 -15.13
CA HIS A 155 1.28 -4.92 -14.40
C HIS A 155 2.29 -3.77 -14.22
N ALA A 156 3.36 -4.05 -13.46
CA ALA A 156 4.39 -3.07 -13.14
C ALA A 156 5.16 -2.59 -14.37
N ILE A 157 5.51 -1.30 -14.34
CA ILE A 157 6.42 -0.66 -15.29
C ILE A 157 7.74 -0.27 -14.65
N ILE A 158 7.88 -0.45 -13.33
CA ILE A 158 9.10 -0.18 -12.55
C ILE A 158 9.33 -1.34 -11.58
N GLY A 159 10.55 -1.88 -11.51
CA GLY A 159 10.99 -2.85 -10.50
C GLY A 159 10.32 -4.23 -10.54
N GLY A 160 9.73 -4.64 -11.67
CA GLY A 160 9.03 -5.91 -11.81
C GLY A 160 9.95 -7.14 -11.75
N GLU A 161 10.87 -7.26 -12.65
CA GLU A 161 11.90 -8.29 -12.81
C GLU A 161 11.46 -9.76 -12.69
N LEU A 162 11.36 -10.35 -11.48
CA LEU A 162 10.88 -11.72 -11.28
C LEU A 162 9.35 -11.81 -11.23
N CYS A 163 8.69 -10.78 -10.72
CA CYS A 163 7.24 -10.73 -10.57
C CYS A 163 6.76 -9.30 -10.85
N TYR A 164 5.88 -9.14 -11.83
CA TYR A 164 5.40 -7.85 -12.32
C TYR A 164 4.08 -7.42 -11.69
N ILE A 165 3.75 -7.90 -10.48
CA ILE A 165 2.58 -7.39 -9.74
C ILE A 165 2.73 -5.89 -9.48
N VAL A 166 1.62 -5.22 -9.21
CA VAL A 166 1.62 -3.88 -8.64
C VAL A 166 1.08 -3.93 -7.21
N HIS A 167 1.63 -3.10 -6.32
CA HIS A 167 1.10 -2.96 -4.97
C HIS A 167 -0.27 -2.26 -5.04
N PRO A 168 -1.35 -2.85 -4.50
CA PRO A 168 -2.70 -2.36 -4.76
C PRO A 168 -3.20 -1.30 -3.77
N SER A 169 -2.44 -0.99 -2.71
CA SER A 169 -2.87 -0.11 -1.62
C SER A 169 -2.64 1.37 -1.93
N ASP A 170 -3.72 2.13 -2.07
CA ASP A 170 -3.69 3.59 -2.20
C ASP A 170 -3.19 4.24 -0.90
N THR A 171 -3.62 3.74 0.28
CA THR A 171 -3.17 4.28 1.56
C THR A 171 -1.68 4.04 1.81
N ALA A 172 -1.13 2.90 1.37
CA ALA A 172 0.32 2.66 1.44
C ALA A 172 1.12 3.66 0.60
N THR A 173 0.60 4.03 -0.58
CA THR A 173 1.19 5.07 -1.44
C THR A 173 1.21 6.42 -0.72
N ALA A 174 0.09 6.84 -0.10
CA ALA A 174 0.01 8.08 0.66
C ALA A 174 0.92 8.06 1.90
N LEU A 175 0.96 6.95 2.65
CA LEU A 175 1.76 6.81 3.86
C LEU A 175 3.26 6.83 3.58
N LEU A 176 3.71 6.29 2.45
CA LEU A 176 5.10 6.40 2.01
C LEU A 176 5.48 7.87 1.72
N ALA A 177 4.59 8.64 1.08
CA ALA A 177 4.79 10.08 0.87
C ALA A 177 4.85 10.86 2.19
N LEU A 178 4.07 10.44 3.19
CA LEU A 178 4.01 11.03 4.52
C LEU A 178 5.18 10.63 5.44
N ASN A 179 6.15 9.86 4.95
CA ASN A 179 7.26 9.35 5.75
C ASN A 179 6.81 8.56 6.99
N ALA A 180 5.75 7.80 6.85
CA ALA A 180 5.16 7.03 7.94
C ALA A 180 6.05 5.86 8.39
N SER A 181 5.77 5.35 9.58
CA SER A 181 6.35 4.11 10.12
C SER A 181 5.26 3.15 10.58
N ALA A 182 5.58 1.86 10.58
CA ALA A 182 4.72 0.80 11.06
C ALA A 182 5.24 0.23 12.38
N LYS A 183 4.37 0.09 13.38
CA LYS A 183 4.63 -0.68 14.60
C LYS A 183 4.17 -2.11 14.37
N ILE A 184 5.02 -3.06 14.66
CA ILE A 184 4.83 -4.49 14.42
C ILE A 184 4.95 -5.21 15.76
N ALA A 185 4.04 -6.16 16.03
CA ALA A 185 4.12 -7.07 17.16
C ALA A 185 4.31 -8.52 16.68
N GLY A 186 4.99 -9.32 17.48
CA GLY A 186 5.22 -10.73 17.22
C GLY A 186 5.89 -11.44 18.39
N GLY A 187 6.18 -12.72 18.27
CA GLY A 187 6.78 -13.54 19.33
C GLY A 187 8.15 -13.04 19.82
N GLY A 188 8.84 -12.22 19.04
CA GLY A 188 10.10 -11.55 19.42
C GLY A 188 9.94 -10.18 20.08
N GLY A 189 8.71 -9.76 20.40
CA GLY A 189 8.40 -8.44 20.93
C GLY A 189 7.88 -7.46 19.86
N GLU A 190 7.99 -6.17 20.16
CA GLU A 190 7.55 -5.09 19.27
C GLU A 190 8.73 -4.43 18.56
N ARG A 191 8.53 -3.98 17.34
CA ARG A 191 9.49 -3.18 16.58
C ARG A 191 8.79 -2.14 15.71
N THR A 192 9.49 -1.05 15.42
CA THR A 192 9.03 -0.03 14.49
C THR A 192 9.92 -0.03 13.24
N ILE A 193 9.30 0.09 12.08
CA ILE A 193 9.99 0.13 10.79
C ILE A 193 9.42 1.25 9.91
N SER A 194 10.30 1.94 9.18
CA SER A 194 9.92 2.96 8.20
C SER A 194 9.16 2.33 7.02
N PHE A 195 8.23 3.07 6.42
CA PHE A 195 7.57 2.63 5.19
C PHE A 195 8.54 2.53 4.00
N ASP A 196 9.68 3.21 4.02
CA ASP A 196 10.74 3.03 3.03
C ASP A 196 11.34 1.60 3.07
N GLU A 197 11.26 0.91 4.22
CA GLU A 197 11.83 -0.42 4.45
C GLU A 197 10.76 -1.50 4.66
N TYR A 198 9.49 -1.11 4.82
CA TYR A 198 8.40 -2.03 5.14
C TYR A 198 8.05 -2.97 3.99
N PHE A 199 8.09 -2.48 2.76
CA PHE A 199 7.68 -3.24 1.59
C PHE A 199 8.84 -4.02 0.98
N THR A 200 8.53 -5.25 0.54
CA THR A 200 9.52 -6.18 -0.03
C THR A 200 9.28 -6.34 -1.52
N GLY A 201 10.28 -5.99 -2.31
CA GLY A 201 10.27 -6.20 -3.76
C GLY A 201 10.59 -7.66 -4.14
N PRO A 202 10.22 -8.10 -5.36
CA PRO A 202 10.34 -9.49 -5.79
C PRO A 202 11.79 -10.02 -5.89
N ARG A 203 12.79 -9.15 -5.96
CA ARG A 203 14.21 -9.55 -5.89
C ARG A 203 14.63 -10.00 -4.48
N VAL A 204 14.01 -9.44 -3.45
CA VAL A 204 14.32 -9.78 -2.06
C VAL A 204 13.52 -11.00 -1.63
N ASP A 205 12.21 -10.98 -1.88
CA ASP A 205 11.32 -12.12 -1.62
C ASP A 205 10.11 -12.05 -2.57
N VAL A 206 10.03 -13.00 -3.50
CA VAL A 206 8.94 -13.04 -4.48
C VAL A 206 7.61 -13.49 -3.88
N LEU A 207 7.63 -14.21 -2.75
CA LEU A 207 6.42 -14.74 -2.11
C LEU A 207 5.69 -13.70 -1.26
N ARG A 208 6.38 -12.64 -0.82
CA ARG A 208 5.85 -11.61 0.10
C ARG A 208 5.82 -10.24 -0.53
N GLU A 209 5.03 -9.35 0.05
CA GLU A 209 4.94 -7.92 -0.31
C GLU A 209 5.50 -7.01 0.79
N ASN A 210 5.79 -7.56 1.97
CA ASN A 210 6.27 -6.81 3.13
C ASN A 210 7.23 -7.66 3.99
N VAL A 211 7.84 -7.02 4.99
CA VAL A 211 8.85 -7.61 5.88
C VAL A 211 8.27 -8.37 7.07
N LEU A 212 6.93 -8.49 7.19
CA LEU A 212 6.30 -9.22 8.29
C LEU A 212 6.71 -10.70 8.25
N LYS A 213 7.18 -11.21 9.37
CA LYS A 213 7.41 -12.65 9.55
C LYS A 213 6.07 -13.37 9.72
N PRO A 214 6.01 -14.71 9.55
CA PRO A 214 4.77 -15.47 9.70
C PRO A 214 4.06 -15.28 11.05
N ASN A 215 4.83 -14.97 12.11
CA ASN A 215 4.35 -14.75 13.48
C ASN A 215 4.33 -13.26 13.88
N GLU A 216 4.27 -12.36 12.90
CA GLU A 216 4.22 -10.91 13.11
C GLU A 216 3.00 -10.31 12.43
N PHE A 217 2.47 -9.21 13.00
CA PHE A 217 1.45 -8.37 12.38
C PHE A 217 1.61 -6.91 12.73
N MET A 218 1.09 -6.03 11.88
CA MET A 218 1.08 -4.58 12.08
C MET A 218 0.04 -4.22 13.14
N THR A 219 0.44 -3.43 14.14
CA THR A 219 -0.45 -2.93 15.19
C THR A 219 -0.85 -1.47 14.99
N HIS A 220 0.08 -0.62 14.55
CA HIS A 220 -0.16 0.82 14.35
C HIS A 220 0.63 1.34 13.17
N VAL A 221 0.16 2.48 12.66
CA VAL A 221 0.90 3.35 11.73
C VAL A 221 1.10 4.70 12.42
N THR A 222 2.33 5.22 12.38
CA THR A 222 2.65 6.56 12.90
C THR A 222 3.12 7.46 11.77
N ILE A 223 2.54 8.65 11.70
CA ILE A 223 2.82 9.68 10.70
C ILE A 223 3.43 10.87 11.44
N PRO A 224 4.64 11.32 11.11
CA PRO A 224 5.23 12.52 11.72
C PRO A 224 4.38 13.75 11.41
N ASN A 225 4.40 14.75 12.29
CA ASN A 225 3.70 16.01 12.02
C ASN A 225 4.27 16.67 10.77
N PRO A 226 3.43 17.02 9.78
CA PRO A 226 3.91 17.78 8.63
C PRO A 226 4.47 19.13 9.03
N ALA A 227 5.52 19.58 8.36
CA ALA A 227 6.05 20.93 8.54
C ALA A 227 5.02 22.00 8.21
N SER A 228 5.12 23.16 8.82
CA SER A 228 4.25 24.28 8.48
C SER A 228 4.36 24.64 7.00
N GLY A 229 3.23 24.90 6.35
CA GLY A 229 3.19 25.22 4.91
C GLY A 229 3.36 24.02 3.97
N THR A 230 3.35 22.79 4.51
CA THR A 230 3.36 21.59 3.66
C THR A 230 2.18 21.59 2.70
N LYS A 231 2.47 21.27 1.43
CA LYS A 231 1.50 21.06 0.35
C LYS A 231 1.22 19.56 0.21
N PHE A 232 -0.04 19.24 -0.08
CA PHE A 232 -0.51 17.86 -0.24
C PHE A 232 -1.23 17.72 -1.58
N GLY A 233 -0.88 16.67 -2.33
CA GLY A 233 -1.56 16.29 -3.56
C GLY A 233 -1.91 14.82 -3.56
N TRP A 234 -3.10 14.49 -4.04
CA TRP A 234 -3.53 13.11 -4.30
C TRP A 234 -4.31 13.05 -5.61
N THR A 235 -3.88 12.18 -6.49
CA THR A 235 -4.58 11.91 -7.76
C THR A 235 -4.56 10.41 -8.05
N LYS A 236 -5.69 9.87 -8.50
CA LYS A 236 -5.83 8.45 -8.88
C LYS A 236 -6.56 8.34 -10.21
N LEU A 237 -5.96 7.67 -11.18
CA LEU A 237 -6.60 7.26 -12.41
C LEU A 237 -7.05 5.80 -12.31
N LYS A 238 -8.28 5.53 -12.71
CA LYS A 238 -8.93 4.21 -12.78
C LYS A 238 -9.58 4.03 -14.15
N ASP A 239 -9.83 2.79 -14.56
CA ASP A 239 -10.57 2.52 -15.78
C ASP A 239 -12.01 3.07 -15.71
N ARG A 240 -12.67 2.88 -14.56
CA ARG A 240 -14.05 3.33 -14.31
C ARG A 240 -14.13 4.12 -13.03
N GLN A 241 -15.08 5.05 -12.94
CA GLN A 241 -15.35 5.85 -11.73
C GLN A 241 -16.13 5.06 -10.65
N VAL A 242 -15.74 3.81 -10.44
CA VAL A 242 -16.28 2.88 -9.44
C VAL A 242 -15.16 2.38 -8.52
N TYR A 243 -15.30 1.20 -7.93
CA TYR A 243 -14.36 0.60 -6.97
C TYR A 243 -13.06 0.03 -7.58
N ASP A 244 -12.68 0.44 -8.77
CA ASP A 244 -11.48 -0.07 -9.45
C ASP A 244 -10.19 0.30 -8.72
N PHE A 245 -9.20 -0.59 -8.84
CA PHE A 245 -7.83 -0.30 -8.42
C PHE A 245 -7.19 0.76 -9.32
N ALA A 246 -6.13 1.41 -8.82
CA ALA A 246 -5.42 2.39 -9.59
C ALA A 246 -4.75 1.78 -10.83
N LEU A 247 -4.94 2.37 -12.00
CA LEU A 247 -4.00 2.24 -13.10
C LEU A 247 -2.67 2.88 -12.69
N VAL A 248 -2.76 4.12 -12.20
CA VAL A 248 -1.69 4.87 -11.54
C VAL A 248 -2.32 5.76 -10.49
N SER A 249 -1.69 5.91 -9.34
CA SER A 249 -2.00 6.94 -8.34
C SER A 249 -0.74 7.69 -7.95
N VAL A 250 -0.89 8.94 -7.53
CA VAL A 250 0.22 9.80 -7.09
C VAL A 250 -0.16 10.46 -5.77
N ALA A 251 0.73 10.35 -4.80
CA ALA A 251 0.72 11.16 -3.59
C ALA A 251 1.95 12.07 -3.57
N ALA A 252 1.76 13.37 -3.31
CA ALA A 252 2.82 14.34 -3.17
C ALA A 252 2.68 15.07 -1.83
N VAL A 253 3.77 15.11 -1.06
CA VAL A 253 3.84 15.81 0.24
C VAL A 253 5.14 16.60 0.25
N PHE A 254 5.07 17.92 0.22
CA PHE A 254 6.26 18.76 0.02
C PHE A 254 6.09 20.17 0.57
N THR A 255 7.20 20.85 0.78
CA THR A 255 7.26 22.25 1.18
C THR A 255 7.74 23.13 0.04
N VAL A 256 7.27 24.38 0.03
CA VAL A 256 7.62 25.38 -0.99
C VAL A 256 8.06 26.69 -0.34
N SER A 257 8.97 27.41 -0.99
CA SER A 257 9.33 28.78 -0.66
C SER A 257 9.41 29.61 -1.93
N GLY A 258 8.60 30.69 -2.00
CA GLY A 258 8.52 31.52 -3.20
C GLY A 258 8.17 30.75 -4.49
N GLY A 259 7.34 29.70 -4.40
CA GLY A 259 6.99 28.83 -5.54
C GLY A 259 7.99 27.70 -5.81
N ASN A 260 9.17 27.74 -5.20
CA ASN A 260 10.21 26.74 -5.43
C ASN A 260 10.11 25.57 -4.46
N TRP A 261 10.27 24.36 -4.98
CA TRP A 261 10.39 23.11 -4.21
C TRP A 261 11.56 23.19 -3.22
N GLN A 262 11.29 22.93 -1.95
CA GLN A 262 12.34 22.88 -0.91
C GLN A 262 12.69 21.44 -0.56
N ASP A 263 11.72 20.69 -0.05
CA ASP A 263 11.87 19.29 0.32
C ASP A 263 10.51 18.59 0.23
N GLY A 264 10.54 17.27 0.04
CA GLY A 264 9.32 16.49 0.03
C GLY A 264 9.45 15.12 -0.61
N ARG A 265 8.30 14.45 -0.73
CA ARG A 265 8.21 13.11 -1.30
C ARG A 265 7.10 13.05 -2.34
N ILE A 266 7.39 12.38 -3.45
CA ILE A 266 6.43 12.02 -4.49
C ILE A 266 6.41 10.52 -4.58
N THR A 267 5.25 9.91 -4.37
CA THR A 267 5.08 8.46 -4.43
C THR A 267 4.04 8.07 -5.46
N VAL A 268 4.30 6.99 -6.17
CA VAL A 268 3.46 6.52 -7.28
C VAL A 268 2.99 5.10 -6.98
N GLY A 269 1.68 4.91 -6.98
CA GLY A 269 1.02 3.62 -6.83
C GLY A 269 0.60 3.03 -8.18
N GLY A 270 0.38 1.73 -8.23
CA GLY A 270 -0.04 1.02 -9.44
C GLY A 270 1.05 0.83 -10.50
N VAL A 271 2.31 1.19 -10.23
CA VAL A 271 3.41 1.15 -11.20
C VAL A 271 4.53 0.17 -10.85
N SER A 272 4.59 -0.29 -9.60
CA SER A 272 5.67 -1.13 -9.08
C SER A 272 5.13 -2.17 -8.10
N PRO A 273 5.85 -3.29 -7.87
CA PRO A 273 5.52 -4.27 -6.85
C PRO A 273 5.44 -3.73 -5.42
N VAL A 274 6.04 -2.58 -5.18
CA VAL A 274 5.97 -1.83 -3.92
C VAL A 274 5.48 -0.41 -4.20
N PRO A 275 4.91 0.34 -3.24
CA PRO A 275 4.69 1.78 -3.41
C PRO A 275 6.02 2.44 -3.82
N TYR A 276 6.02 3.19 -4.92
CA TYR A 276 7.26 3.67 -5.53
C TYR A 276 7.53 5.14 -5.20
N ARG A 277 8.65 5.43 -4.55
CA ARG A 277 9.12 6.80 -4.32
C ARG A 277 9.86 7.31 -5.55
N ALA A 278 9.34 8.35 -6.19
CA ALA A 278 9.86 8.91 -7.43
C ALA A 278 11.05 9.88 -7.19
N LYS A 279 12.15 9.39 -6.59
CA LYS A 279 13.34 10.21 -6.27
C LYS A 279 13.88 10.98 -7.46
N VAL A 280 13.84 10.41 -8.67
CA VAL A 280 14.30 11.09 -9.89
C VAL A 280 13.49 12.36 -10.18
N VAL A 281 12.23 12.41 -9.79
CA VAL A 281 11.36 13.58 -9.93
C VAL A 281 11.67 14.58 -8.81
N GLU A 282 11.78 14.11 -7.57
CA GLU A 282 12.13 14.94 -6.41
C GLU A 282 13.48 15.64 -6.61
N ASP A 283 14.51 14.89 -7.05
CA ASP A 283 15.84 15.42 -7.28
C ASP A 283 15.87 16.47 -8.40
N PHE A 284 15.05 16.29 -9.43
CA PHE A 284 14.90 17.28 -10.50
C PHE A 284 14.27 18.59 -10.00
N LEU A 285 13.30 18.51 -9.07
CA LEU A 285 12.57 19.68 -8.56
C LEU A 285 13.35 20.53 -7.57
N LYS A 286 14.37 20.00 -6.90
CA LYS A 286 15.11 20.72 -5.84
C LYS A 286 15.50 22.14 -6.25
N GLY A 287 15.01 23.12 -5.48
CA GLY A 287 15.28 24.56 -5.68
C GLY A 287 14.61 25.20 -6.90
N LYS A 288 13.79 24.47 -7.66
CA LYS A 288 13.14 24.98 -8.87
C LYS A 288 11.69 25.36 -8.64
N ASP A 289 11.22 26.33 -9.41
CA ASP A 289 9.81 26.71 -9.45
C ASP A 289 8.95 25.54 -9.97
N ILE A 290 7.94 25.17 -9.19
CA ILE A 290 7.12 24.00 -9.48
C ILE A 290 6.27 24.24 -10.72
N LYS A 291 5.60 25.40 -10.83
CA LYS A 291 4.70 25.68 -11.97
C LYS A 291 5.45 25.68 -13.29
N ALA A 292 6.65 26.26 -13.29
CA ALA A 292 7.48 26.30 -14.50
C ALA A 292 8.08 24.94 -14.89
N THR A 293 8.31 24.05 -13.91
CA THR A 293 9.11 22.83 -14.15
C THR A 293 8.36 21.52 -13.95
N ALA A 294 7.11 21.52 -13.48
CA ALA A 294 6.33 20.31 -13.17
C ALA A 294 6.31 19.29 -14.31
N LYS A 295 6.10 19.75 -15.55
CA LYS A 295 6.08 18.87 -16.74
C LYS A 295 7.44 18.20 -17.00
N ALA A 296 8.53 18.97 -16.92
CA ALA A 296 9.88 18.46 -17.12
C ALA A 296 10.32 17.53 -15.99
N ALA A 297 9.92 17.85 -14.75
CA ALA A 297 10.13 17.01 -13.58
C ALA A 297 9.39 15.66 -13.70
N ALA A 298 8.11 15.72 -14.02
CA ALA A 298 7.28 14.53 -14.20
C ALA A 298 7.80 13.61 -15.32
N ALA A 299 8.38 14.16 -16.36
CA ALA A 299 9.00 13.40 -17.45
C ALA A 299 10.19 12.55 -16.99
N GLN A 300 10.83 12.85 -15.84
CA GLN A 300 11.94 12.07 -15.29
C GLN A 300 11.53 10.64 -14.92
N ILE A 301 10.24 10.38 -14.63
CA ILE A 301 9.77 9.01 -14.35
C ILE A 301 10.02 8.04 -15.52
N ARG A 302 10.12 8.54 -16.74
CA ARG A 302 10.41 7.76 -17.96
C ARG A 302 11.79 7.13 -17.93
N THR A 303 12.76 7.74 -17.25
CA THR A 303 14.16 7.26 -17.19
C THR A 303 14.28 5.94 -16.43
N VAL A 304 13.38 5.69 -15.49
CA VAL A 304 13.37 4.49 -14.64
C VAL A 304 12.34 3.46 -15.07
N ALA A 305 11.41 3.82 -15.95
CA ALA A 305 10.36 2.93 -16.41
C ALA A 305 10.91 1.88 -17.39
N ARG A 306 10.41 0.64 -17.22
CA ARG A 306 10.70 -0.52 -18.08
C ARG A 306 9.38 -1.24 -18.33
N PRO A 307 8.52 -0.71 -19.22
CA PRO A 307 7.22 -1.30 -19.48
C PRO A 307 7.34 -2.66 -20.19
N MET A 308 6.31 -3.45 -20.04
CA MET A 308 6.09 -4.70 -20.75
C MET A 308 5.34 -4.44 -22.07
N SER A 309 4.99 -5.49 -22.81
CA SER A 309 4.43 -5.40 -24.15
C SER A 309 3.10 -4.63 -24.25
N LEU A 310 2.26 -4.65 -23.20
CA LEU A 310 0.90 -4.08 -23.24
C LEU A 310 0.67 -2.93 -22.23
N ASN A 311 1.71 -2.51 -21.48
CA ASN A 311 1.51 -1.51 -20.42
C ASN A 311 2.37 -0.23 -20.57
N SER A 312 2.92 0.02 -21.76
CA SER A 312 3.70 1.24 -22.04
C SER A 312 2.93 2.53 -21.79
N TYR A 313 1.60 2.53 -22.03
CA TYR A 313 0.72 3.67 -21.77
C TYR A 313 0.80 4.18 -20.32
N LYS A 314 1.09 3.30 -19.35
CA LYS A 314 1.21 3.68 -17.93
C LYS A 314 2.36 4.63 -17.67
N VAL A 315 3.38 4.65 -18.52
CA VAL A 315 4.52 5.57 -18.41
C VAL A 315 4.06 7.00 -18.64
N ASP A 316 3.25 7.23 -19.69
CA ASP A 316 2.68 8.54 -20.01
C ASP A 316 1.66 8.97 -18.96
N VAL A 317 0.82 8.04 -18.53
CA VAL A 317 -0.15 8.27 -17.45
C VAL A 317 0.57 8.67 -16.15
N ALA A 318 1.65 7.98 -15.76
CA ALA A 318 2.40 8.31 -14.55
C ALA A 318 3.01 9.73 -14.64
N ALA A 319 3.62 10.08 -15.77
CA ALA A 319 4.13 11.42 -15.98
C ALA A 319 3.03 12.49 -15.92
N GLY A 320 1.91 12.29 -16.63
CA GLY A 320 0.79 13.25 -16.62
C GLY A 320 0.15 13.42 -15.23
N LEU A 321 0.01 12.33 -14.45
CA LEU A 321 -0.53 12.41 -13.10
C LEU A 321 0.43 13.07 -12.12
N ILE A 322 1.74 12.83 -12.21
CA ILE A 322 2.74 13.54 -11.39
C ILE A 322 2.66 15.05 -11.66
N GLU A 323 2.69 15.46 -12.94
CA GLU A 323 2.55 16.87 -13.34
C GLU A 323 1.28 17.49 -12.74
N ARG A 324 0.13 16.86 -12.97
CA ARG A 324 -1.16 17.34 -12.47
C ARG A 324 -1.19 17.43 -10.94
N THR A 325 -0.74 16.40 -10.24
CA THR A 325 -0.74 16.36 -8.76
C THR A 325 0.11 17.50 -8.17
N LEU A 326 1.26 17.81 -8.79
CA LEU A 326 2.12 18.92 -8.38
C LEU A 326 1.44 20.26 -8.59
N LEU A 327 0.84 20.49 -9.77
CA LEU A 327 0.16 21.74 -10.09
C LEU A 327 -1.08 21.97 -9.23
N ASP A 328 -1.91 20.92 -9.05
CA ASP A 328 -3.12 20.99 -8.20
C ASP A 328 -2.76 21.30 -6.73
N ALA A 329 -1.60 20.84 -6.24
CA ALA A 329 -1.16 21.07 -4.86
C ALA A 329 -0.66 22.50 -4.59
N VAL A 330 -0.20 23.22 -5.62
CA VAL A 330 0.29 24.61 -5.46
C VAL A 330 -0.72 25.68 -5.90
N GLY A 331 -1.80 25.29 -6.54
CA GLY A 331 -2.94 26.17 -6.94
C GLY A 331 -2.72 26.88 -8.26
#